data_ea5b5c2102120c29243133df98f6334e
#
_entry.id   ea5b5c2102120c29243133df98f6334e
#
_cell.length_a   1.000
_cell.length_b   1.000
_cell.length_c   1.000
_cell.angle_alpha   90.00
_cell.angle_beta   90.00
_cell.angle_gamma   90.00
#
_symmetry.space_group_name_H-M   'P 1'
#
loop_
_entity.id
_entity.type
_entity.pdbx_description
1 polymer ?
#
loop_
_entity_poly.entity_id
_entity_poly.type
_entity_poly.pdbx_seq_one_letter_code
_entity_poly.pdbx_strand_id
1 'polypeptide(L)'
;MKQQGNIFLIGFMGAGKSTIAAGLGEMLEMERVEMDQMIVRQQGMEISEIFDRFGEPYFRDLETKVLSDLGQEGPFVVSCGGGAVLRSENVNLMKQSGTVVLLAARPETIYERVKDSDERPILNGHMTVDFIAGLMEKRQKIYEAAADMTVWTDGKGKKEICREIYQYLTNTSQKNS
;
A
#
# COMPACT_ATOMS: atom_id res chain seq x y z
N MET A 1 8.12 -26.38 -2.48
CA MET A 1 7.25 -25.19 -2.42
C MET A 1 8.10 -23.97 -2.78
N LYS A 2 7.78 -23.24 -3.83
CA LYS A 2 8.41 -21.92 -4.03
C LYS A 2 8.04 -21.07 -2.82
N GLN A 3 9.03 -20.51 -2.16
CA GLN A 3 8.85 -19.59 -1.04
C GLN A 3 7.97 -18.43 -1.53
N GLN A 4 6.86 -18.19 -0.86
CA GLN A 4 5.97 -17.08 -1.20
C GLN A 4 6.76 -15.79 -0.99
N GLY A 5 6.88 -14.95 -2.02
CA GLY A 5 7.53 -13.64 -1.90
C GLY A 5 6.70 -12.67 -1.06
N ASN A 6 7.17 -11.44 -0.95
CA ASN A 6 6.43 -10.38 -0.28
C ASN A 6 5.09 -10.09 -0.98
N ILE A 7 4.13 -9.56 -0.24
CA ILE A 7 2.86 -9.06 -0.76
C ILE A 7 2.81 -7.57 -0.44
N PHE A 8 2.89 -6.73 -1.46
CA PHE A 8 2.85 -5.28 -1.32
C PHE A 8 1.44 -4.76 -1.62
N LEU A 9 0.78 -4.19 -0.61
CA LEU A 9 -0.51 -3.55 -0.77
C LEU A 9 -0.31 -2.08 -1.08
N ILE A 10 -0.75 -1.67 -2.25
CA ILE A 10 -0.71 -0.29 -2.72
C ILE A 10 -2.12 0.26 -2.90
N GLY A 11 -2.26 1.56 -2.96
CA GLY A 11 -3.53 2.23 -3.16
C GLY A 11 -3.60 3.58 -2.47
N PHE A 12 -4.66 4.32 -2.76
CA PHE A 12 -4.91 5.63 -2.19
C PHE A 12 -5.11 5.54 -0.67
N MET A 13 -4.91 6.66 0.04
CA MET A 13 -5.24 6.73 1.47
C MET A 13 -6.71 6.37 1.69
N GLY A 14 -7.00 5.62 2.75
CA GLY A 14 -8.36 5.13 3.02
C GLY A 14 -8.81 3.92 2.19
N ALA A 15 -7.96 3.37 1.31
CA ALA A 15 -8.27 2.16 0.53
C ALA A 15 -8.34 0.88 1.40
N GLY A 16 -7.83 0.90 2.63
CA GLY A 16 -7.89 -0.22 3.57
C GLY A 16 -6.64 -1.09 3.62
N LYS A 17 -5.50 -0.57 3.17
CA LYS A 17 -4.23 -1.31 3.11
C LYS A 17 -3.83 -1.95 4.44
N SER A 18 -3.84 -1.19 5.54
CA SER A 18 -3.46 -1.70 6.87
C SER A 18 -4.41 -2.79 7.38
N THR A 19 -5.71 -2.60 7.16
CA THR A 19 -6.75 -3.57 7.55
C THR A 19 -6.60 -4.89 6.77
N ILE A 20 -6.37 -4.79 5.46
CA ILE A 20 -6.19 -5.97 4.61
C ILE A 20 -4.84 -6.64 4.88
N ALA A 21 -3.76 -5.86 5.12
CA ALA A 21 -2.47 -6.41 5.51
C ALA A 21 -2.58 -7.27 6.79
N ALA A 22 -3.32 -6.79 7.79
CA ALA A 22 -3.59 -7.57 9.01
C ALA A 22 -4.31 -8.89 8.70
N GLY A 23 -5.37 -8.85 7.87
CA GLY A 23 -6.14 -10.05 7.53
C GLY A 23 -5.36 -11.05 6.68
N LEU A 24 -4.55 -10.57 5.75
CA LEU A 24 -3.67 -11.45 4.95
C LEU A 24 -2.54 -12.04 5.79
N GLY A 25 -1.94 -11.25 6.68
CA GLY A 25 -0.90 -11.74 7.59
C GLY A 25 -1.40 -12.89 8.46
N GLU A 26 -2.60 -12.77 9.03
CA GLU A 26 -3.27 -13.84 9.78
C GLU A 26 -3.57 -15.06 8.89
N MET A 27 -4.09 -14.86 7.68
CA MET A 27 -4.50 -15.94 6.77
C MET A 27 -3.32 -16.73 6.21
N LEU A 28 -2.20 -16.07 5.96
CA LEU A 28 -1.00 -16.62 5.34
C LEU A 28 0.11 -16.98 6.35
N GLU A 29 -0.12 -16.71 7.64
CA GLU A 29 0.89 -16.84 8.70
C GLU A 29 2.17 -16.05 8.38
N MET A 30 2.01 -14.85 7.79
CA MET A 30 3.09 -13.94 7.41
C MET A 30 3.13 -12.72 8.33
N GLU A 31 4.33 -12.25 8.62
CA GLU A 31 4.52 -11.01 9.36
C GLU A 31 3.99 -9.81 8.55
N ARG A 32 3.30 -8.91 9.25
CA ARG A 32 2.77 -7.67 8.69
C ARG A 32 3.74 -6.51 8.94
N VAL A 33 3.99 -5.71 7.91
CA VAL A 33 4.79 -4.50 7.98
C VAL A 33 3.98 -3.29 7.52
N GLU A 34 3.97 -2.24 8.35
CA GLU A 34 3.48 -0.90 8.01
C GLU A 34 4.68 -0.02 7.65
N MET A 35 4.84 0.32 6.37
CA MET A 35 6.01 1.09 5.90
C MET A 35 6.19 2.42 6.61
N ASP A 36 5.11 3.19 6.76
CA ASP A 36 5.15 4.50 7.40
C ASP A 36 5.60 4.39 8.86
N GLN A 37 5.09 3.40 9.60
CA GLN A 37 5.50 3.15 10.99
C GLN A 37 6.96 2.68 11.08
N MET A 38 7.42 1.91 10.13
CA MET A 38 8.82 1.48 10.07
C MET A 38 9.75 2.68 9.88
N ILE A 39 9.41 3.60 8.98
CA ILE A 39 10.16 4.84 8.77
C ILE A 39 10.17 5.69 10.05
N VAL A 40 9.01 5.89 10.69
CA VAL A 40 8.91 6.64 11.96
C VAL A 40 9.81 6.04 13.04
N ARG A 41 9.82 4.72 13.19
CA ARG A 41 10.69 4.04 14.17
C ARG A 41 12.18 4.20 13.84
N GLN A 42 12.57 4.08 12.57
CA GLN A 42 13.97 4.21 12.14
C GLN A 42 14.49 5.63 12.28
N GLN A 43 13.65 6.64 12.03
CA GLN A 43 14.03 8.05 12.09
C GLN A 43 13.86 8.67 13.49
N GLY A 44 13.07 8.05 14.37
CA GLY A 44 12.74 8.60 15.68
C GLY A 44 11.92 9.89 15.63
N MET A 45 11.20 10.12 14.53
CA MET A 45 10.37 11.31 14.32
C MET A 45 9.17 10.99 13.42
N GLU A 46 8.11 11.79 13.54
CA GLU A 46 6.91 11.65 12.72
C GLU A 46 7.16 12.03 11.25
N ILE A 47 6.37 11.47 10.33
CA ILE A 47 6.51 11.73 8.89
C ILE A 47 6.36 13.22 8.57
N SER A 48 5.42 13.93 9.20
CA SER A 48 5.28 15.38 9.04
C SER A 48 6.56 16.13 9.39
N GLU A 49 7.23 15.73 10.46
CA GLU A 49 8.51 16.30 10.89
C GLU A 49 9.63 16.01 9.90
N ILE A 50 9.65 14.80 9.31
CA ILE A 50 10.61 14.44 8.25
C ILE A 50 10.43 15.36 7.04
N PHE A 51 9.18 15.58 6.60
CA PHE A 51 8.88 16.49 5.50
C PHE A 51 9.30 17.93 5.80
N ASP A 52 9.00 18.43 6.99
CA ASP A 52 9.31 19.80 7.39
C ASP A 52 10.82 20.06 7.48
N ARG A 53 11.58 19.08 8.01
CA ARG A 53 13.02 19.23 8.22
C ARG A 53 13.88 18.91 7.00
N PHE A 54 13.50 17.88 6.24
CA PHE A 54 14.35 17.30 5.18
C PHE A 54 13.70 17.32 3.80
N GLY A 55 12.40 17.59 3.70
CA GLY A 55 11.64 17.64 2.45
C GLY A 55 11.21 16.27 1.91
N GLU A 56 10.37 16.32 0.88
CA GLU A 56 9.80 15.13 0.24
C GLU A 56 10.87 14.20 -0.37
N PRO A 57 11.90 14.69 -1.10
CA PRO A 57 12.91 13.82 -1.69
C PRO A 57 13.59 12.91 -0.67
N TYR A 58 13.90 13.43 0.51
CA TYR A 58 14.48 12.64 1.60
C TYR A 58 13.54 11.55 2.08
N PHE A 59 12.26 11.86 2.27
CA PHE A 59 11.26 10.86 2.63
C PHE A 59 11.14 9.76 1.58
N ARG A 60 11.17 10.12 0.29
CA ARG A 60 11.16 9.14 -0.81
C ARG A 60 12.39 8.23 -0.81
N ASP A 61 13.55 8.75 -0.42
CA ASP A 61 14.77 7.93 -0.26
C ASP A 61 14.61 6.92 0.89
N LEU A 62 13.95 7.31 1.98
CA LEU A 62 13.62 6.40 3.08
C LEU A 62 12.65 5.29 2.65
N GLU A 63 11.63 5.61 1.86
CA GLU A 63 10.72 4.60 1.29
C GLU A 63 11.49 3.59 0.43
N THR A 64 12.37 4.06 -0.43
CA THR A 64 13.21 3.20 -1.30
C THR A 64 14.10 2.28 -0.46
N LYS A 65 14.73 2.82 0.58
CA LYS A 65 15.57 2.03 1.49
C LYS A 65 14.78 0.93 2.19
N VAL A 66 13.61 1.26 2.76
CA VAL A 66 12.75 0.29 3.42
C VAL A 66 12.32 -0.82 2.47
N LEU A 67 11.92 -0.50 1.25
CA LEU A 67 11.54 -1.51 0.25
C LEU A 67 12.71 -2.42 -0.13
N SER A 68 13.92 -1.88 -0.24
CA SER A 68 15.12 -2.67 -0.49
C SER A 68 15.41 -3.65 0.65
N ASP A 69 15.33 -3.19 1.89
CA ASP A 69 15.57 -4.01 3.09
C ASP A 69 14.51 -5.12 3.18
N LEU A 70 13.23 -4.79 3.03
CA LEU A 70 12.13 -5.77 3.05
C LEU A 70 12.23 -6.81 1.93
N GLY A 71 12.76 -6.43 0.78
CA GLY A 71 13.00 -7.35 -0.34
C GLY A 71 14.04 -8.43 -0.04
N GLN A 72 14.96 -8.16 0.90
CA GLN A 72 16.01 -9.09 1.31
C GLN A 72 15.62 -9.98 2.50
N GLU A 73 14.75 -9.48 3.37
CA GLU A 73 14.42 -10.11 4.65
C GLU A 73 13.12 -10.94 4.62
N GLY A 74 12.22 -10.70 3.65
CA GLY A 74 10.87 -11.29 3.60
C GLY A 74 10.81 -12.81 3.73
N PRO A 75 9.60 -13.39 3.72
CA PRO A 75 8.35 -12.84 3.19
C PRO A 75 7.50 -12.04 4.19
N PHE A 76 6.98 -10.91 3.74
CA PHE A 76 6.11 -10.03 4.53
C PHE A 76 4.81 -9.68 3.78
N VAL A 77 3.76 -9.32 4.52
CA VAL A 77 2.63 -8.56 3.99
C VAL A 77 2.84 -7.07 4.33
N VAL A 78 3.10 -6.28 3.31
CA VAL A 78 3.51 -4.88 3.45
C VAL A 78 2.38 -3.93 3.08
N SER A 79 1.96 -3.10 4.03
CA SER A 79 1.10 -1.94 3.77
C SER A 79 1.99 -0.77 3.35
N CYS A 80 1.96 -0.42 2.07
CA CYS A 80 2.79 0.63 1.50
C CYS A 80 2.22 2.03 1.75
N GLY A 81 3.08 3.03 1.87
CA GLY A 81 2.66 4.43 1.84
C GLY A 81 2.01 4.79 0.49
N GLY A 82 1.05 5.71 0.51
CA GLY A 82 0.26 6.07 -0.68
C GLY A 82 1.09 6.62 -1.85
N GLY A 83 2.28 7.16 -1.59
CA GLY A 83 3.21 7.67 -2.59
C GLY A 83 4.38 6.75 -2.93
N ALA A 84 4.44 5.55 -2.37
CA ALA A 84 5.57 4.63 -2.60
C ALA A 84 5.77 4.26 -4.09
N VAL A 85 4.68 4.19 -4.86
CA VAL A 85 4.70 3.86 -6.30
C VAL A 85 5.10 5.04 -7.21
N LEU A 86 5.27 6.24 -6.68
CA LEU A 86 5.64 7.42 -7.47
C LEU A 86 7.05 7.32 -8.05
N ARG A 87 7.91 6.51 -7.47
CA ARG A 87 9.23 6.19 -8.03
C ARG A 87 9.19 4.82 -8.71
N SER A 88 9.61 4.77 -9.97
CA SER A 88 9.73 3.52 -10.73
C SER A 88 10.71 2.53 -10.10
N GLU A 89 11.76 3.02 -9.44
CA GLU A 89 12.70 2.21 -8.67
C GLU A 89 11.98 1.39 -7.58
N ASN A 90 11.07 2.02 -6.83
CA ASN A 90 10.29 1.34 -5.80
C ASN A 90 9.40 0.24 -6.39
N VAL A 91 8.75 0.52 -7.52
CA VAL A 91 7.93 -0.46 -8.25
C VAL A 91 8.79 -1.66 -8.66
N ASN A 92 9.98 -1.42 -9.18
CA ASN A 92 10.92 -2.49 -9.57
C ASN A 92 11.34 -3.34 -8.36
N LEU A 93 11.68 -2.72 -7.22
CA LEU A 93 12.03 -3.43 -5.98
C LEU A 93 10.88 -4.32 -5.50
N MET A 94 9.65 -3.80 -5.50
CA MET A 94 8.46 -4.58 -5.14
C MET A 94 8.25 -5.78 -6.08
N LYS A 95 8.33 -5.58 -7.39
CA LYS A 95 8.12 -6.65 -8.39
C LYS A 95 9.22 -7.71 -8.39
N GLN A 96 10.45 -7.34 -8.04
CA GLN A 96 11.55 -8.30 -7.93
C GLN A 96 11.42 -9.20 -6.69
N SER A 97 10.82 -8.70 -5.62
CA SER A 97 10.76 -9.40 -4.33
C SER A 97 9.37 -9.94 -3.95
N GLY A 98 8.33 -9.68 -4.78
CA GLY A 98 6.99 -10.15 -4.42
C GLY A 98 5.91 -9.80 -5.44
N THR A 99 4.68 -9.77 -4.96
CA THR A 99 3.48 -9.46 -5.73
C THR A 99 2.90 -8.13 -5.28
N VAL A 100 2.55 -7.27 -6.23
CA VAL A 100 1.97 -5.95 -5.98
C VAL A 100 0.46 -6.00 -6.18
N VAL A 101 -0.29 -5.72 -5.12
CA VAL A 101 -1.76 -5.74 -5.11
C VAL A 101 -2.29 -4.32 -4.90
N LEU A 102 -3.02 -3.82 -5.87
CA LEU A 102 -3.74 -2.55 -5.77
C LEU A 102 -5.09 -2.76 -5.09
N LEU A 103 -5.32 -2.08 -3.98
CA LEU A 103 -6.63 -1.93 -3.39
C LEU A 103 -7.29 -0.67 -3.97
N ALA A 104 -8.32 -0.86 -4.78
CA ALA A 104 -9.06 0.20 -5.42
C ALA A 104 -10.39 0.44 -4.72
N ALA A 105 -10.83 1.69 -4.70
CA ALA A 105 -12.14 2.08 -4.19
C ALA A 105 -12.62 3.33 -4.94
N ARG A 106 -13.94 3.55 -4.95
CA ARG A 106 -14.51 4.78 -5.52
C ARG A 106 -14.22 5.98 -4.64
N PRO A 107 -14.18 7.20 -5.20
CA PRO A 107 -13.97 8.42 -4.41
C PRO A 107 -14.96 8.58 -3.26
N GLU A 108 -16.23 8.22 -3.47
CA GLU A 108 -17.28 8.26 -2.44
C GLU A 108 -16.97 7.33 -1.28
N THR A 109 -16.47 6.14 -1.57
CA THR A 109 -16.07 5.16 -0.56
C THR A 109 -14.86 5.67 0.25
N ILE A 110 -13.87 6.24 -0.43
CA ILE A 110 -12.73 6.87 0.24
C ILE A 110 -13.20 8.02 1.14
N TYR A 111 -14.06 8.90 0.62
CA TYR A 111 -14.63 10.00 1.40
C TYR A 111 -15.28 9.51 2.70
N GLU A 112 -16.16 8.51 2.62
CA GLU A 112 -16.83 7.95 3.80
C GLU A 112 -15.88 7.37 4.84
N ARG A 113 -14.74 6.80 4.39
CA ARG A 113 -13.73 6.23 5.27
C ARG A 113 -12.83 7.26 5.95
N VAL A 114 -12.63 8.42 5.33
CA VAL A 114 -11.64 9.42 5.81
C VAL A 114 -12.25 10.72 6.31
N LYS A 115 -13.55 10.98 6.09
CA LYS A 115 -14.22 12.24 6.42
C LYS A 115 -14.09 12.66 7.89
N ASP A 116 -14.01 11.70 8.80
CA ASP A 116 -13.91 11.92 10.24
C ASP A 116 -12.46 11.79 10.76
N SER A 117 -11.46 11.73 9.87
CA SER A 117 -10.06 11.56 10.24
C SER A 117 -9.28 12.87 10.13
N ASP A 118 -8.75 13.33 11.25
CA ASP A 118 -7.86 14.51 11.31
C ASP A 118 -6.41 14.19 10.90
N GLU A 119 -6.08 12.91 10.69
CA GLU A 119 -4.72 12.43 10.42
C GLU A 119 -4.30 12.52 8.93
N ARG A 120 -5.06 13.23 8.09
CA ARG A 120 -4.83 13.29 6.64
C ARG A 120 -4.57 14.71 6.16
N PRO A 121 -3.35 15.28 6.37
CA PRO A 121 -3.04 16.68 6.05
C PRO A 121 -3.35 17.10 4.62
N ILE A 122 -3.20 16.19 3.64
CA ILE A 122 -3.47 16.45 2.22
C ILE A 122 -4.96 16.74 1.97
N LEU A 123 -5.85 16.17 2.79
CA LEU A 123 -7.30 16.33 2.66
C LEU A 123 -7.87 17.40 3.61
N ASN A 124 -7.08 17.90 4.55
CA ASN A 124 -7.51 18.92 5.50
C ASN A 124 -7.94 20.20 4.79
N GLY A 125 -9.16 20.67 5.07
CA GLY A 125 -9.77 21.84 4.45
C GLY A 125 -10.37 21.62 3.07
N HIS A 126 -10.21 20.44 2.46
CA HIS A 126 -10.72 20.09 1.12
C HIS A 126 -11.40 18.71 1.11
N MET A 127 -12.11 18.36 2.17
CA MET A 127 -12.77 17.08 2.31
C MET A 127 -14.08 17.01 1.51
N THR A 128 -13.95 16.89 0.19
CA THR A 128 -15.06 16.67 -0.72
C THR A 128 -14.79 15.48 -1.64
N VAL A 129 -15.85 14.83 -2.12
CA VAL A 129 -15.74 13.71 -3.07
C VAL A 129 -15.01 14.16 -4.34
N ASP A 130 -15.33 15.35 -4.87
CA ASP A 130 -14.72 15.86 -6.10
C ASP A 130 -13.21 16.12 -5.94
N PHE A 131 -12.80 16.65 -4.79
CA PHE A 131 -11.37 16.86 -4.51
C PHE A 131 -10.61 15.54 -4.42
N ILE A 132 -11.18 14.56 -3.72
CA ILE A 132 -10.63 13.19 -3.62
C ILE A 132 -10.55 12.56 -5.02
N ALA A 133 -11.61 12.64 -5.81
CA ALA A 133 -11.64 12.11 -7.18
C ALA A 133 -10.52 12.71 -8.05
N GLY A 134 -10.30 14.01 -7.97
CA GLY A 134 -9.22 14.68 -8.69
C GLY A 134 -7.82 14.25 -8.28
N LEU A 135 -7.60 14.00 -6.97
CA LEU A 135 -6.33 13.44 -6.48
C LEU A 135 -6.12 11.99 -6.93
N MET A 136 -7.17 11.18 -6.87
CA MET A 136 -7.13 9.78 -7.29
C MET A 136 -6.84 9.65 -8.78
N GLU A 137 -7.48 10.46 -9.62
CA GLU A 137 -7.28 10.47 -11.08
C GLU A 137 -5.81 10.70 -11.46
N LYS A 138 -5.14 11.63 -10.78
CA LYS A 138 -3.71 11.92 -11.00
C LYS A 138 -2.80 10.72 -10.75
N ARG A 139 -3.19 9.82 -9.87
CA ARG A 139 -2.38 8.65 -9.44
C ARG A 139 -2.84 7.33 -10.03
N GLN A 140 -4.04 7.28 -10.60
CA GLN A 140 -4.66 6.03 -11.04
C GLN A 140 -3.78 5.24 -12.00
N LYS A 141 -3.28 5.87 -13.05
CA LYS A 141 -2.41 5.21 -14.04
C LYS A 141 -1.12 4.67 -13.44
N ILE A 142 -0.56 5.38 -12.45
CA ILE A 142 0.66 4.96 -11.75
C ILE A 142 0.38 3.71 -10.91
N TYR A 143 -0.72 3.70 -10.17
CA TYR A 143 -1.12 2.52 -9.39
C TYR A 143 -1.42 1.31 -10.28
N GLU A 144 -2.18 1.49 -11.35
CA GLU A 144 -2.53 0.42 -12.27
C GLU A 144 -1.29 -0.17 -12.97
N ALA A 145 -0.34 0.67 -13.37
CA ALA A 145 0.91 0.23 -13.98
C ALA A 145 1.83 -0.54 -13.00
N ALA A 146 1.77 -0.22 -11.72
CA ALA A 146 2.56 -0.88 -10.68
C ALA A 146 1.96 -2.23 -10.26
N ALA A 147 0.65 -2.41 -10.36
CA ALA A 147 -0.06 -3.55 -9.83
C ALA A 147 0.06 -4.81 -10.71
N ASP A 148 0.22 -5.96 -10.06
CA ASP A 148 0.06 -7.29 -10.69
C ASP A 148 -1.41 -7.75 -10.59
N MET A 149 -2.14 -7.25 -9.58
CA MET A 149 -3.55 -7.51 -9.36
C MET A 149 -4.24 -6.25 -8.81
N THR A 150 -5.48 -6.04 -9.24
CA THR A 150 -6.37 -5.00 -8.67
C THR A 150 -7.58 -5.62 -8.01
N VAL A 151 -7.88 -5.20 -6.79
CA VAL A 151 -9.07 -5.61 -6.03
C VAL A 151 -9.90 -4.38 -5.70
N TRP A 152 -11.15 -4.36 -6.14
CA TRP A 152 -12.12 -3.35 -5.76
C TRP A 152 -12.70 -3.67 -4.40
N THR A 153 -12.60 -2.72 -3.48
CA THR A 153 -12.98 -2.91 -2.07
C THR A 153 -14.39 -2.44 -1.74
N ASP A 154 -15.05 -1.72 -2.68
CA ASP A 154 -16.39 -1.19 -2.49
C ASP A 154 -17.38 -2.31 -2.19
N GLY A 155 -18.15 -2.14 -1.11
CA GLY A 155 -19.21 -3.10 -0.72
C GLY A 155 -18.71 -4.47 -0.24
N LYS A 156 -17.40 -4.68 -0.11
CA LYS A 156 -16.81 -5.95 0.33
C LYS A 156 -16.29 -5.87 1.77
N GLY A 157 -16.44 -6.96 2.50
CA GLY A 157 -15.83 -7.12 3.83
C GLY A 157 -14.35 -7.53 3.76
N LYS A 158 -13.60 -7.31 4.87
CA LYS A 158 -12.19 -7.69 5.01
C LYS A 158 -11.91 -9.14 4.57
N LYS A 159 -12.74 -10.09 5.05
CA LYS A 159 -12.54 -11.53 4.76
C LYS A 159 -12.71 -11.85 3.27
N GLU A 160 -13.63 -11.19 2.62
CA GLU A 160 -13.90 -11.37 1.19
C GLU A 160 -12.72 -10.88 0.35
N ILE A 161 -12.22 -9.67 0.64
CA ILE A 161 -11.05 -9.08 -0.03
C ILE A 161 -9.81 -9.96 0.17
N CYS A 162 -9.53 -10.38 1.41
CA CYS A 162 -8.39 -11.25 1.71
C CYS A 162 -8.48 -12.59 0.95
N ARG A 163 -9.68 -13.19 0.85
CA ARG A 163 -9.89 -14.44 0.12
C ARG A 163 -9.66 -14.27 -1.38
N GLU A 164 -10.10 -13.16 -1.97
CA GLU A 164 -9.87 -12.84 -3.37
C GLU A 164 -8.38 -12.73 -3.70
N ILE A 165 -7.61 -12.05 -2.85
CA ILE A 165 -6.16 -11.93 -2.98
C ILE A 165 -5.49 -13.31 -2.82
N TYR A 166 -5.88 -14.08 -1.81
CA TYR A 166 -5.35 -15.43 -1.57
C TYR A 166 -5.54 -16.35 -2.79
N GLN A 167 -6.73 -16.35 -3.38
CA GLN A 167 -7.04 -17.13 -4.58
C GLN A 167 -6.15 -16.75 -5.77
N TYR A 168 -5.91 -15.46 -5.96
CA TYR A 168 -5.00 -15.00 -7.00
C TYR A 168 -3.57 -15.52 -6.79
N LEU A 169 -3.04 -15.38 -5.58
CA LEU A 169 -1.68 -15.82 -5.24
C LEU A 169 -1.49 -17.32 -5.43
N THR A 170 -2.47 -18.12 -5.02
CA THR A 170 -2.40 -19.59 -5.19
C THR A 170 -2.49 -20.03 -6.64
N ASN A 171 -3.36 -19.41 -7.43
CA ASN A 171 -3.51 -19.72 -8.86
C ASN A 171 -2.27 -19.33 -9.66
N THR A 172 -1.60 -18.24 -9.31
CA THR A 172 -0.38 -17.79 -9.99
C THR A 172 0.81 -18.70 -9.67
N SER A 173 0.88 -19.21 -8.45
CA SER A 173 1.92 -20.17 -8.04
C SER A 173 1.82 -21.50 -8.78
N GLN A 174 0.61 -21.94 -9.13
CA GLN A 174 0.39 -23.19 -9.90
C GLN A 174 0.76 -23.08 -11.38
N LYS A 175 0.65 -21.87 -11.96
CA LYS A 175 0.98 -21.64 -13.39
C LYS A 175 2.49 -21.55 -13.65
N ASN A 176 3.27 -21.25 -12.63
CA ASN A 176 4.73 -21.08 -12.70
C ASN A 176 5.51 -22.31 -12.20
N SER A 177 4.82 -23.39 -11.90
CA SER A 177 5.37 -24.71 -11.52
C SER A 177 5.25 -25.69 -12.66
#